data_68ecabe9a4b2ca39ecb68000bfe86678
#
_entry.id   68ecabe9a4b2ca39ecb68000bfe86678
#
_cell.length_a   1.000
_cell.length_b   1.000
_cell.length_c   1.000
_cell.angle_alpha   90.00
_cell.angle_beta   90.00
_cell.angle_gamma   90.00
#
_symmetry.space_group_name_H-M   'P 1'
#
loop_
_entity.id
_entity.type
_entity.pdbx_description
1 polymer ?
#
loop_
_entity_poly.entity_id
_entity_poly.type
_entity_poly.pdbx_seq_one_letter_code
_entity_poly.pdbx_strand_id
1 'polypeptide(L)' 'RRIKLQESKQMIRENNLNFTEIAAQLHYSTVHHFSRQFKEKFGITPTEYAKSVR' A
#
# COMPACT_ATOMS: atom_id res chain seq x y z
N ARG A 1 12.01 10.44 8.03
CA ARG A 1 10.72 10.26 8.67
C ARG A 1 9.99 9.06 8.08
N ARG A 2 9.44 8.24 8.94
CA ARG A 2 8.78 7.02 8.51
C ARG A 2 7.32 7.29 8.09
N ILE A 3 6.95 6.79 6.93
CA ILE A 3 5.57 6.89 6.44
C ILE A 3 4.77 5.73 7.04
N LYS A 4 3.61 6.05 7.58
CA LYS A 4 2.76 5.03 8.21
C LYS A 4 2.01 4.23 7.15
N LEU A 5 1.72 2.97 7.48
CA LEU A 5 1.03 2.08 6.54
C LEU A 5 -0.31 2.64 6.09
N GLN A 6 -1.04 3.30 6.99
CA GLN A 6 -2.33 3.86 6.59
C GLN A 6 -2.22 4.94 5.52
N GLU A 7 -1.06 5.57 5.40
CA GLU A 7 -0.86 6.57 4.36
C GLU A 7 -0.78 5.95 2.97
N SER A 8 -0.50 4.65 2.91
CA SER A 8 -0.49 3.97 1.62
C SER A 8 -1.86 3.97 0.97
N LYS A 9 -2.92 4.01 1.76
CA LYS A 9 -4.27 4.08 1.22
C LYS A 9 -4.47 5.35 0.40
N GLN A 10 -3.96 6.47 0.90
CA GLN A 10 -4.06 7.72 0.17
C GLN A 10 -3.22 7.68 -1.10
N MET A 11 -2.03 7.09 -1.04
CA MET A 11 -1.19 6.95 -2.22
C MET A 11 -1.88 6.14 -3.30
N ILE A 12 -2.56 5.08 -2.90
CA ILE A 12 -3.30 4.24 -3.84
C ILE A 12 -4.46 5.02 -4.46
N ARG A 13 -5.19 5.76 -3.64
CA ARG A 13 -6.34 6.54 -4.14
C ARG A 13 -5.92 7.62 -5.10
N GLU A 14 -4.78 8.26 -4.84
CA GLU A 14 -4.29 9.32 -5.70
C GLU A 14 -3.66 8.78 -6.97
N ASN A 15 -3.35 7.50 -6.98
CA ASN A 15 -2.91 6.79 -8.17
C ASN A 15 -1.63 7.34 -8.79
N ASN A 16 -0.71 7.81 -7.96
CA ASN A 16 0.51 8.39 -8.49
C ASN A 16 1.69 7.43 -8.49
N LEU A 17 1.59 6.34 -7.73
CA LEU A 17 2.69 5.38 -7.59
C LEU A 17 2.17 3.97 -7.74
N ASN A 18 3.02 3.09 -8.28
CA ASN A 18 2.67 1.67 -8.28
C ASN A 18 3.00 1.07 -6.91
N PHE A 19 2.54 -0.18 -6.70
CA PHE A 19 2.69 -0.80 -5.38
C PHE A 19 4.15 -1.02 -5.00
N THR A 20 5.02 -1.27 -5.96
CA THR A 20 6.43 -1.44 -5.69
C THR A 20 7.02 -0.15 -5.12
N GLU A 21 6.66 0.97 -5.71
CA GLU A 21 7.14 2.27 -5.24
C GLU A 21 6.57 2.61 -3.86
N ILE A 22 5.30 2.30 -3.64
CA ILE A 22 4.69 2.54 -2.34
C ILE A 22 5.40 1.71 -1.27
N ALA A 23 5.65 0.44 -1.56
CA ALA A 23 6.35 -0.42 -0.62
C ALA A 23 7.75 0.12 -0.30
N ALA A 24 8.45 0.62 -1.30
CA ALA A 24 9.77 1.18 -1.09
C ALA A 24 9.73 2.41 -0.19
N GLN A 25 8.75 3.26 -0.38
CA GLN A 25 8.62 4.46 0.44
C GLN A 25 8.26 4.12 1.88
N LEU A 26 7.58 3.01 2.09
CA LEU A 26 7.24 2.54 3.43
C LEU A 26 8.34 1.68 4.04
N HIS A 27 9.47 1.54 3.33
CA HIS A 27 10.63 0.80 3.81
C HIS A 27 10.41 -0.70 3.92
N TYR A 28 9.51 -1.24 3.13
CA TYR A 28 9.39 -2.69 3.01
C TYR A 28 10.41 -3.21 2.00
N SER A 29 10.97 -4.37 2.28
CA SER A 29 11.98 -4.95 1.41
C SER A 29 11.40 -5.49 0.10
N THR A 30 10.11 -5.89 0.11
CA THR A 30 9.45 -6.37 -1.09
C THR A 30 8.00 -5.89 -1.11
N VAL A 31 7.42 -5.88 -2.31
CA VAL A 31 6.02 -5.52 -2.44
C VAL A 31 5.11 -6.59 -1.81
N HIS A 32 5.57 -7.83 -1.77
CA HIS A 32 4.80 -8.90 -1.12
C HIS A 32 4.68 -8.65 0.37
N HIS A 33 5.75 -8.20 1.00
CA HIS A 33 5.72 -7.90 2.42
C HIS A 33 4.73 -6.76 2.70
N PHE A 34 4.79 -5.72 1.89
CA PHE A 34 3.86 -4.60 2.01
C PHE A 34 2.41 -5.07 1.85
N SER A 35 2.16 -5.86 0.81
CA SER A 35 0.81 -6.33 0.53
C SER A 35 0.25 -7.16 1.67
N ARG A 36 1.07 -8.01 2.26
CA ARG A 36 0.67 -8.84 3.38
C ARG A 36 0.32 -8.00 4.59
N GLN A 37 1.17 -7.01 4.91
CA GLN A 37 0.91 -6.14 6.05
C GLN A 37 -0.35 -5.31 5.84
N PHE A 38 -0.55 -4.84 4.61
CA PHE A 38 -1.74 -4.07 4.28
C PHE A 38 -3.00 -4.91 4.52
N LYS A 39 -2.98 -6.15 4.05
CA LYS A 39 -4.14 -7.01 4.22
C LYS A 39 -4.40 -7.30 5.69
N GLU A 40 -3.34 -7.53 6.46
CA GLU A 40 -3.50 -7.80 7.89
C GLU A 40 -4.10 -6.59 8.64
N LYS A 41 -3.72 -5.39 8.22
CA LYS A 41 -4.20 -4.19 8.89
C LYS A 41 -5.60 -3.79 8.44
N PHE A 42 -5.88 -3.89 7.15
CA PHE A 42 -7.11 -3.35 6.59
C PHE A 42 -8.12 -4.40 6.14
N GLY A 43 -7.75 -5.67 6.14
CA GLY A 43 -8.66 -6.75 5.79
C GLY A 43 -8.74 -7.08 4.32
N ILE A 44 -8.20 -6.27 3.44
CA ILE A 44 -8.15 -6.54 2.00
C ILE A 44 -6.77 -6.20 1.46
N THR A 45 -6.46 -6.75 0.29
CA THR A 45 -5.17 -6.47 -0.32
C THR A 45 -5.14 -5.07 -0.94
N PRO A 46 -3.94 -4.51 -1.16
CA PRO A 46 -3.86 -3.21 -1.82
C PRO A 46 -4.48 -3.23 -3.22
N THR A 47 -4.35 -4.34 -3.93
CA THR A 47 -4.95 -4.47 -5.25
C THR A 47 -6.47 -4.38 -5.18
N GLU A 48 -7.06 -5.09 -4.21
CA GLU A 48 -8.50 -5.04 -4.01
C GLU A 48 -8.96 -3.65 -3.59
N TYR A 49 -8.18 -3.01 -2.74
CA TYR A 49 -8.50 -1.67 -2.32
C TYR A 49 -8.46 -0.69 -3.49
N ALA A 50 -7.46 -0.82 -4.35
CA ALA A 50 -7.33 0.06 -5.52
C ALA A 50 -8.54 -0.09 -6.44
N LYS A 51 -9.00 -1.32 -6.64
CA LYS A 51 -10.20 -1.54 -7.46
C LYS A 51 -11.44 -0.94 -6.82
N SER A 52 -11.49 -0.95 -5.50
CA SER A 52 -12.66 -0.46 -4.77
C SER A 52 -12.80 1.05 -4.83
N VAL A 53 -11.68 1.79 -4.94
CA VAL A 53 -11.72 3.24 -4.89
C VAL A 53 -11.60 3.90 -6.26
N ARG A 54 -11.51 3.13 -7.31
CA ARG A 54 -11.47 3.65 -8.68
C ARG A 54 -12.80 3.57 -9.38
#